data_fbe37814d21ab2c190bf90ccd7575d3d
#
_entry.id   fbe37814d21ab2c190bf90ccd7575d3d
#
_cell.length_a   1.000
_cell.length_b   1.000
_cell.length_c   1.000
_cell.angle_alpha   90.00
_cell.angle_beta   90.00
_cell.angle_gamma   90.00
#
_symmetry.space_group_name_H-M   'P 1'
#
loop_
_entity.id
_entity.type
_entity.pdbx_description
1 polymer ?
#
loop_
_entity_poly.entity_id
_entity_poly.type
_entity_poly.pdbx_seq_one_letter_code
_entity_poly.pdbx_strand_id
1 'polypeptide(L)'
;MTKPRTQLIFLWNYVEWGGAQIFLLAIMKAARADWDILVVLPRGSMPTILYFLDDLGIRYEFLDVAIQVSEAPGLIDKIRRQWRRIYAEAVSLKYLMRFDLKNSILHIETAPWQSWLLLTALAMRRAHVFVTMHNFMPRSSKLREMLWRLRLKFVSGLPGFHIIPSNQDTKDKLSGWVRDDFWEKMIVAHTAIDPTEIDAALESEFVRSETRMRHGIDPDNFIVLCVGQFIDRKGRWVFLDAAKQVIDKDPDVAFVWLTPKLPDEAENARIVEYGLGNSLNIVLSDSVGKAREDVLRFFRVADVFTLPSYVEGLPIALLEAMALNIPSISTRVYAIPEAIKDMETGILINAGDSEGLADSILRLKRDPELREKLARNGRKFVLENFDERVVAGKVIDSYKRSLEGK
;
A
#
# COMPACT_ATOMS: atom_id res chain seq x y z
N MET A 1 14.55 19.41 33.62
CA MET A 1 14.82 19.50 32.15
C MET A 1 14.46 18.16 31.56
N THR A 2 13.43 18.09 30.74
CA THR A 2 13.07 16.88 30.01
C THR A 2 14.20 16.53 29.02
N LYS A 3 14.65 15.27 29.02
CA LYS A 3 15.66 14.77 28.08
C LYS A 3 15.20 15.09 26.65
N PRO A 4 16.06 15.63 25.77
CA PRO A 4 15.65 15.89 24.38
C PRO A 4 15.18 14.59 23.74
N ARG A 5 14.04 14.66 23.02
CA ARG A 5 13.50 13.51 22.31
C ARG A 5 14.47 13.08 21.22
N THR A 6 14.61 11.78 21.02
CA THR A 6 15.39 11.23 19.90
C THR A 6 14.73 11.60 18.58
N GLN A 7 15.53 11.99 17.59
CA GLN A 7 15.02 12.36 16.27
C GLN A 7 14.70 11.13 15.43
N LEU A 8 13.54 11.17 14.78
CA LEU A 8 13.09 10.21 13.79
C LEU A 8 12.81 10.95 12.48
N ILE A 9 13.66 10.74 11.49
CA ILE A 9 13.62 11.46 10.22
C ILE A 9 13.15 10.51 9.13
N PHE A 10 12.01 10.82 8.51
CA PHE A 10 11.52 10.14 7.33
C PHE A 10 11.97 10.89 6.09
N LEU A 11 12.73 10.23 5.22
CA LEU A 11 13.03 10.73 3.89
C LEU A 11 12.13 10.03 2.88
N TRP A 12 11.20 10.78 2.32
CA TRP A 12 10.15 10.26 1.49
C TRP A 12 10.41 10.59 0.02
N ASN A 13 10.46 9.57 -0.82
CA ASN A 13 10.76 9.74 -2.24
C ASN A 13 9.52 9.61 -3.15
N TYR A 14 8.33 9.60 -2.57
CA TYR A 14 7.07 9.52 -3.30
C TYR A 14 6.34 10.86 -3.30
N VAL A 15 5.75 11.19 -4.44
CA VAL A 15 4.88 12.38 -4.59
C VAL A 15 3.40 12.02 -4.54
N GLU A 16 3.07 10.73 -4.78
CA GLU A 16 1.70 10.23 -4.85
C GLU A 16 1.26 9.59 -3.52
N TRP A 17 -0.06 9.60 -3.29
CA TRP A 17 -0.68 8.96 -2.14
C TRP A 17 -0.98 7.48 -2.39
N GLY A 18 -0.75 6.61 -1.42
CA GLY A 18 -1.03 5.18 -1.52
C GLY A 18 -0.77 4.41 -0.23
N GLY A 19 -0.85 3.08 -0.29
CA GLY A 19 -0.71 2.20 0.88
C GLY A 19 0.65 2.27 1.60
N ALA A 20 1.73 2.60 0.90
CA ALA A 20 3.04 2.82 1.50
C ALA A 20 3.03 3.98 2.50
N GLN A 21 2.33 5.06 2.15
CA GLN A 21 2.20 6.24 2.98
C GLN A 21 1.35 5.97 4.22
N ILE A 22 0.29 5.21 4.08
CA ILE A 22 -0.57 4.81 5.22
C ILE A 22 0.26 3.99 6.22
N PHE A 23 1.08 3.05 5.76
CA PHE A 23 1.99 2.27 6.60
C PHE A 23 2.97 3.17 7.40
N LEU A 24 3.57 4.16 6.76
CA LEU A 24 4.49 5.07 7.44
C LEU A 24 3.78 6.01 8.41
N LEU A 25 2.57 6.48 8.07
CA LEU A 25 1.76 7.28 8.98
C LEU A 25 1.39 6.51 10.25
N ALA A 26 1.11 5.21 10.16
CA ALA A 26 0.87 4.37 11.34
C ALA A 26 2.07 4.35 12.29
N ILE A 27 3.30 4.25 11.75
CA ILE A 27 4.52 4.34 12.54
C ILE A 27 4.67 5.73 13.17
N MET A 28 4.43 6.80 12.40
CA MET A 28 4.51 8.17 12.90
C MET A 28 3.47 8.44 13.98
N LYS A 29 2.23 7.98 13.80
CA LYS A 29 1.14 8.08 14.78
C LYS A 29 1.53 7.43 16.11
N ALA A 30 2.14 6.26 16.09
CA ALA A 30 2.59 5.55 17.27
C ALA A 30 3.85 6.19 17.90
N ALA A 31 4.75 6.76 17.11
CA ALA A 31 6.01 7.33 17.59
C ALA A 31 5.89 8.77 18.12
N ARG A 32 4.86 9.54 17.74
CA ARG A 32 4.77 11.00 17.98
C ARG A 32 4.84 11.43 19.45
N ALA A 33 4.48 10.57 20.39
CA ALA A 33 4.54 10.88 21.82
C ALA A 33 6.00 10.92 22.34
N ASP A 34 6.85 10.02 21.84
CA ASP A 34 8.19 9.78 22.40
C ASP A 34 9.33 10.33 21.53
N TRP A 35 9.07 10.57 20.22
CA TRP A 35 10.06 10.95 19.24
C TRP A 35 9.83 12.35 18.69
N ASP A 36 10.93 13.03 18.29
CA ASP A 36 10.90 14.26 17.53
C ASP A 36 10.90 13.90 16.04
N ILE A 37 9.71 13.92 15.40
CA ILE A 37 9.50 13.45 14.04
C ILE A 37 9.65 14.59 13.05
N LEU A 38 10.42 14.34 11.98
CA LEU A 38 10.53 15.20 10.81
C LEU A 38 10.32 14.37 9.54
N VAL A 39 9.42 14.83 8.68
CA VAL A 39 9.22 14.24 7.35
C VAL A 39 9.83 15.16 6.29
N VAL A 40 10.71 14.60 5.46
CA VAL A 40 11.37 15.32 4.37
C VAL A 40 10.77 14.86 3.06
N LEU A 41 10.13 15.78 2.35
CA LEU A 41 9.32 15.52 1.16
C LEU A 41 9.95 16.14 -0.09
N PRO A 42 9.81 15.51 -1.28
CA PRO A 42 10.15 16.17 -2.54
C PRO A 42 9.14 17.30 -2.85
N ARG A 43 9.58 18.31 -3.57
CA ARG A 43 8.65 19.33 -4.08
C ARG A 43 7.63 18.71 -5.03
N GLY A 44 6.37 19.12 -4.91
CA GLY A 44 5.25 18.61 -5.70
C GLY A 44 4.57 17.39 -5.11
N SER A 45 4.85 17.05 -3.84
CA SER A 45 4.07 16.06 -3.09
C SER A 45 2.60 16.44 -3.04
N MET A 46 1.72 15.41 -3.14
CA MET A 46 0.27 15.62 -3.19
C MET A 46 -0.24 16.31 -1.90
N PRO A 47 -1.23 17.23 -2.03
CA PRO A 47 -1.84 17.89 -0.88
C PRO A 47 -2.40 16.93 0.18
N THR A 48 -2.87 15.76 -0.22
CA THR A 48 -3.37 14.71 0.67
C THR A 48 -2.31 14.29 1.69
N ILE A 49 -1.04 14.19 1.29
CA ILE A 49 0.07 13.85 2.20
C ILE A 49 0.20 14.93 3.27
N LEU A 50 0.17 16.20 2.86
CA LEU A 50 0.32 17.34 3.76
C LEU A 50 -0.84 17.42 4.75
N TYR A 51 -2.06 17.19 4.26
CA TYR A 51 -3.26 17.14 5.11
C TYR A 51 -3.11 16.14 6.27
N PHE A 52 -2.65 14.91 6.01
CA PHE A 52 -2.46 13.92 7.06
C PHE A 52 -1.29 14.25 8.02
N LEU A 53 -0.21 14.86 7.52
CA LEU A 53 0.89 15.30 8.39
C LEU A 53 0.45 16.45 9.30
N ASP A 54 -0.32 17.41 8.77
CA ASP A 54 -0.87 18.54 9.53
C ASP A 54 -1.86 18.05 10.59
N ASP A 55 -2.76 17.11 10.25
CA ASP A 55 -3.72 16.49 11.17
C ASP A 55 -3.02 15.78 12.34
N LEU A 56 -1.91 15.11 12.08
CA LEU A 56 -1.10 14.44 13.11
C LEU A 56 -0.17 15.40 13.86
N GLY A 57 -0.08 16.68 13.46
CA GLY A 57 0.86 17.67 14.02
C GLY A 57 2.32 17.33 13.77
N ILE A 58 2.63 16.66 12.65
CA ILE A 58 3.99 16.22 12.29
C ILE A 58 4.66 17.28 11.42
N ARG A 59 5.88 17.70 11.82
CA ARG A 59 6.67 18.67 11.07
C ARG A 59 7.19 18.06 9.77
N TYR A 60 7.17 18.86 8.69
CA TYR A 60 7.75 18.45 7.41
C TYR A 60 8.54 19.60 6.75
N GLU A 61 9.52 19.22 5.94
CA GLU A 61 10.31 20.13 5.11
C GLU A 61 10.38 19.62 3.68
N PHE A 62 10.54 20.54 2.72
CA PHE A 62 10.65 20.18 1.30
C PHE A 62 12.11 20.17 0.86
N LEU A 63 12.51 19.10 0.18
CA LEU A 63 13.74 19.08 -0.62
C LEU A 63 13.47 19.60 -2.02
N ASP A 64 14.41 20.37 -2.53
CA ASP A 64 14.38 20.86 -3.91
C ASP A 64 14.86 19.79 -4.89
N VAL A 65 14.17 18.68 -4.89
CA VAL A 65 14.36 17.56 -5.82
C VAL A 65 13.05 17.28 -6.51
N ALA A 66 13.07 17.28 -7.85
CA ALA A 66 11.92 16.91 -8.66
C ALA A 66 11.98 15.40 -8.91
N ILE A 67 11.05 14.66 -8.31
CA ILE A 67 10.83 13.25 -8.63
C ILE A 67 9.72 13.21 -9.68
N GLN A 68 10.08 13.48 -10.93
CA GLN A 68 9.17 13.22 -12.06
C GLN A 68 9.56 11.92 -12.72
N VAL A 69 8.64 10.97 -12.71
CA VAL A 69 8.73 9.73 -13.49
C VAL A 69 8.29 10.07 -14.92
N SER A 70 9.22 10.50 -15.76
CA SER A 70 8.98 10.57 -17.19
C SER A 70 9.13 9.16 -17.79
N GLU A 71 8.10 8.65 -18.40
CA GLU A 71 8.09 7.31 -19.05
C GLU A 71 8.69 7.28 -20.47
N ALA A 72 9.43 8.30 -20.87
CA ALA A 72 10.02 8.33 -22.21
C ALA A 72 11.02 7.16 -22.42
N PRO A 73 10.89 6.36 -23.51
CA PRO A 73 11.61 5.10 -23.68
C PRO A 73 13.06 5.23 -24.19
N GLY A 74 13.55 6.43 -24.45
CA GLY A 74 14.85 6.69 -25.08
C GLY A 74 16.08 6.38 -24.21
N LEU A 75 17.22 6.10 -24.84
CA LEU A 75 18.50 5.91 -24.13
C LEU A 75 18.94 7.18 -23.36
N ILE A 76 18.74 8.34 -23.98
CA ILE A 76 19.05 9.64 -23.39
C ILE A 76 18.22 9.85 -22.12
N ASP A 77 16.93 9.49 -22.15
CA ASP A 77 16.06 9.62 -20.99
C ASP A 77 16.44 8.65 -19.86
N LYS A 78 16.95 7.46 -20.18
CA LYS A 78 17.53 6.52 -19.19
C LYS A 78 18.75 7.13 -18.50
N ILE A 79 19.65 7.76 -19.25
CA ILE A 79 20.84 8.42 -18.71
C ILE A 79 20.41 9.63 -17.87
N ARG A 80 19.51 10.46 -18.37
CA ARG A 80 18.99 11.64 -17.64
C ARG A 80 18.31 11.26 -16.33
N ARG A 81 17.54 10.17 -16.31
CA ARG A 81 16.93 9.62 -15.07
C ARG A 81 17.98 9.18 -14.06
N GLN A 82 19.05 8.52 -14.53
CA GLN A 82 20.14 8.09 -13.67
C GLN A 82 20.86 9.28 -13.03
N TRP A 83 21.17 10.32 -13.80
CA TRP A 83 21.78 11.55 -13.29
C TRP A 83 20.87 12.30 -12.31
N ARG A 84 19.58 12.42 -12.61
CA ARG A 84 18.61 13.02 -11.68
C ARG A 84 18.55 12.28 -10.35
N ARG A 85 18.58 10.95 -10.38
CA ARG A 85 18.61 10.15 -9.14
C ARG A 85 19.88 10.40 -8.34
N ILE A 86 21.05 10.36 -8.97
CA ILE A 86 22.33 10.64 -8.29
C ILE A 86 22.31 12.04 -7.70
N TYR A 87 21.82 13.02 -8.43
CA TYR A 87 21.64 14.38 -7.93
C TYR A 87 20.72 14.44 -6.71
N ALA A 88 19.55 13.81 -6.78
CA ALA A 88 18.59 13.75 -5.67
C ALA A 88 19.21 13.08 -4.44
N GLU A 89 19.96 11.99 -4.61
CA GLU A 89 20.68 11.32 -3.51
C GLU A 89 21.77 12.22 -2.89
N ALA A 90 22.50 12.98 -3.72
CA ALA A 90 23.52 13.92 -3.23
C ALA A 90 22.89 15.08 -2.44
N VAL A 91 21.77 15.64 -2.93
CA VAL A 91 21.01 16.68 -2.22
C VAL A 91 20.46 16.14 -0.90
N SER A 92 19.89 14.93 -0.92
CA SER A 92 19.37 14.25 0.27
C SER A 92 20.49 14.01 1.30
N LEU A 93 21.65 13.52 0.87
CA LEU A 93 22.79 13.31 1.75
C LEU A 93 23.26 14.63 2.39
N LYS A 94 23.42 15.69 1.56
CA LYS A 94 23.81 17.02 2.05
C LYS A 94 22.82 17.55 3.08
N TYR A 95 21.53 17.34 2.85
CA TYR A 95 20.49 17.74 3.79
C TYR A 95 20.57 16.96 5.10
N LEU A 96 20.66 15.62 5.03
CA LEU A 96 20.72 14.73 6.19
C LEU A 96 21.99 14.97 7.04
N MET A 97 23.09 15.44 6.46
CA MET A 97 24.31 15.80 7.20
C MET A 97 24.13 16.94 8.21
N ARG A 98 22.99 17.63 8.22
CA ARG A 98 22.66 18.69 9.21
C ARG A 98 22.25 18.13 10.57
N PHE A 99 21.98 16.81 10.64
CA PHE A 99 21.48 16.13 11.83
C PHE A 99 22.56 15.28 12.51
N ASP A 100 22.36 14.98 13.79
CA ASP A 100 23.18 14.00 14.52
C ASP A 100 22.80 12.58 14.11
N LEU A 101 23.41 12.07 13.05
CA LEU A 101 23.06 10.78 12.45
C LEU A 101 23.33 9.59 13.38
N LYS A 102 24.20 9.72 14.38
CA LYS A 102 24.51 8.65 15.34
C LYS A 102 23.43 8.46 16.40
N ASN A 103 22.71 9.53 16.70
CA ASN A 103 21.68 9.56 17.72
C ASN A 103 20.27 9.76 17.14
N SER A 104 20.13 9.57 15.81
CA SER A 104 18.87 9.71 15.08
C SER A 104 18.56 8.44 14.31
N ILE A 105 17.27 8.18 14.08
CA ILE A 105 16.81 7.17 13.14
C ILE A 105 16.46 7.84 11.81
N LEU A 106 16.97 7.28 10.73
CA LEU A 106 16.61 7.64 9.37
C LEU A 106 15.75 6.54 8.76
N HIS A 107 14.49 6.82 8.48
CA HIS A 107 13.65 5.91 7.71
C HIS A 107 13.52 6.45 6.28
N ILE A 108 14.13 5.74 5.33
CA ILE A 108 14.26 6.21 3.94
C ILE A 108 13.42 5.34 3.02
N GLU A 109 12.50 5.94 2.30
CA GLU A 109 11.75 5.29 1.24
C GLU A 109 12.58 5.28 -0.05
N THR A 110 13.28 4.17 -0.29
CA THR A 110 14.14 4.01 -1.46
C THR A 110 14.32 2.55 -1.85
N ALA A 111 14.82 2.32 -3.07
CA ALA A 111 15.23 1.01 -3.52
C ALA A 111 16.71 0.76 -3.11
N PRO A 112 17.00 -0.07 -2.09
CA PRO A 112 18.33 -0.18 -1.52
C PRO A 112 19.40 -0.67 -2.53
N TRP A 113 19.01 -1.48 -3.51
CA TRP A 113 19.91 -1.91 -4.61
C TRP A 113 20.24 -0.80 -5.61
N GLN A 114 19.48 0.28 -5.62
CA GLN A 114 19.74 1.44 -6.47
C GLN A 114 20.48 2.54 -5.72
N SER A 115 20.12 2.81 -4.48
CA SER A 115 20.65 3.89 -3.63
C SER A 115 21.83 3.45 -2.76
N TRP A 116 22.55 2.40 -3.16
CA TRP A 116 23.63 1.80 -2.41
C TRP A 116 24.77 2.79 -2.05
N LEU A 117 25.02 3.80 -2.90
CA LEU A 117 26.02 4.84 -2.62
C LEU A 117 25.59 5.76 -1.47
N LEU A 118 24.34 6.22 -1.50
CA LEU A 118 23.76 7.01 -0.41
C LEU A 118 23.81 6.23 0.91
N LEU A 119 23.37 4.97 0.89
CA LEU A 119 23.36 4.10 2.07
C LEU A 119 24.76 3.85 2.61
N THR A 120 25.76 3.66 1.74
CA THR A 120 27.17 3.53 2.14
C THR A 120 27.67 4.82 2.81
N ALA A 121 27.39 5.99 2.22
CA ALA A 121 27.82 7.26 2.79
C ALA A 121 27.19 7.54 4.17
N LEU A 122 25.94 7.12 4.39
CA LEU A 122 25.26 7.21 5.68
C LEU A 122 25.87 6.22 6.70
N ALA A 123 26.12 4.97 6.29
CA ALA A 123 26.76 3.96 7.14
C ALA A 123 28.17 4.37 7.60
N MET A 124 28.98 5.00 6.73
CA MET A 124 30.28 5.55 7.10
C MET A 124 30.19 6.62 8.20
N ARG A 125 29.03 7.23 8.38
CA ARG A 125 28.72 8.20 9.45
C ARG A 125 28.03 7.58 10.65
N ARG A 126 27.96 6.24 10.69
CA ARG A 126 27.27 5.46 11.74
C ARG A 126 25.79 5.85 11.89
N ALA A 127 25.13 6.18 10.78
CA ALA A 127 23.71 6.44 10.77
C ALA A 127 22.92 5.15 10.96
N HIS A 128 21.80 5.23 11.67
CA HIS A 128 20.84 4.15 11.79
C HIS A 128 19.78 4.30 10.69
N VAL A 129 19.88 3.47 9.65
CA VAL A 129 19.07 3.60 8.43
C VAL A 129 18.12 2.43 8.30
N PHE A 130 16.84 2.74 8.19
CA PHE A 130 15.75 1.80 7.93
C PHE A 130 15.15 2.06 6.55
N VAL A 131 14.86 0.99 5.82
CA VAL A 131 14.20 1.04 4.51
C VAL A 131 13.03 0.06 4.53
N THR A 132 11.82 0.52 4.18
CA THR A 132 10.69 -0.38 3.99
C THR A 132 10.69 -0.95 2.58
N MET A 133 10.39 -2.23 2.46
CA MET A 133 10.16 -2.88 1.17
C MET A 133 8.73 -3.45 1.11
N HIS A 134 7.88 -2.78 0.34
CA HIS A 134 6.47 -3.18 0.17
C HIS A 134 6.31 -4.34 -0.82
N ASN A 135 7.21 -4.45 -1.78
CA ASN A 135 7.24 -5.51 -2.79
C ASN A 135 8.69 -5.93 -3.06
N PHE A 136 8.83 -7.15 -3.55
CA PHE A 136 10.10 -7.61 -4.10
C PHE A 136 10.41 -6.89 -5.42
N MET A 137 11.66 -6.97 -5.86
CA MET A 137 12.15 -6.30 -7.06
C MET A 137 11.41 -6.73 -8.33
N PRO A 138 11.18 -5.81 -9.29
CA PRO A 138 10.59 -6.17 -10.58
C PRO A 138 11.53 -7.08 -11.38
N ARG A 139 10.97 -7.94 -12.21
CA ARG A 139 11.74 -8.77 -13.14
C ARG A 139 12.60 -7.91 -14.04
N SER A 140 13.82 -8.34 -14.32
CA SER A 140 14.79 -7.60 -15.12
C SER A 140 15.68 -8.56 -15.91
N SER A 141 16.67 -8.02 -16.65
CA SER A 141 17.67 -8.87 -17.32
C SER A 141 18.57 -9.56 -16.26
N LYS A 142 19.02 -10.78 -16.57
CA LYS A 142 19.91 -11.59 -15.68
C LYS A 142 21.12 -10.79 -15.17
N LEU A 143 21.75 -10.00 -16.05
CA LEU A 143 22.91 -9.17 -15.66
C LEU A 143 22.51 -8.09 -14.64
N ARG A 144 21.37 -7.44 -14.82
CA ARG A 144 20.86 -6.40 -13.91
C ARG A 144 20.48 -7.02 -12.55
N GLU A 145 19.83 -8.16 -12.55
CA GLU A 145 19.49 -8.90 -11.32
C GLU A 145 20.75 -9.32 -10.55
N MET A 146 21.77 -9.81 -11.25
CA MET A 146 23.06 -10.12 -10.63
C MET A 146 23.70 -8.89 -9.98
N LEU A 147 23.72 -7.75 -10.66
CA LEU A 147 24.23 -6.49 -10.10
C LEU A 147 23.44 -6.02 -8.89
N TRP A 148 22.11 -6.12 -8.93
CA TRP A 148 21.24 -5.78 -7.80
C TRP A 148 21.50 -6.69 -6.61
N ARG A 149 21.68 -7.99 -6.85
CA ARG A 149 21.99 -8.97 -5.81
C ARG A 149 23.33 -8.67 -5.14
N LEU A 150 24.36 -8.34 -5.92
CA LEU A 150 25.68 -7.94 -5.37
C LEU A 150 25.56 -6.68 -4.51
N ARG A 151 24.82 -5.67 -4.98
CA ARG A 151 24.60 -4.43 -4.23
C ARG A 151 23.81 -4.67 -2.94
N LEU A 152 22.76 -5.47 -2.97
CA LEU A 152 22.00 -5.81 -1.77
C LEU A 152 22.82 -6.61 -0.76
N LYS A 153 23.61 -7.59 -1.21
CA LYS A 153 24.55 -8.30 -0.32
C LYS A 153 25.56 -7.36 0.30
N PHE A 154 26.06 -6.39 -0.45
CA PHE A 154 26.96 -5.37 0.07
C PHE A 154 26.28 -4.48 1.11
N VAL A 155 25.12 -3.91 0.77
CA VAL A 155 24.36 -2.99 1.64
C VAL A 155 23.91 -3.70 2.92
N SER A 156 23.46 -4.96 2.83
CA SER A 156 23.08 -5.75 4.02
C SER A 156 24.25 -6.06 4.98
N GLY A 157 25.48 -5.81 4.56
CA GLY A 157 26.66 -5.87 5.44
C GLY A 157 27.04 -4.53 6.08
N LEU A 158 26.35 -3.44 5.74
CA LEU A 158 26.65 -2.13 6.31
C LEU A 158 26.16 -2.02 7.76
N PRO A 159 26.95 -1.44 8.67
CA PRO A 159 26.51 -1.24 10.05
C PRO A 159 25.36 -0.24 10.12
N GLY A 160 24.39 -0.51 11.00
CA GLY A 160 23.21 0.36 11.21
C GLY A 160 22.20 0.39 10.07
N PHE A 161 22.34 -0.48 9.06
CA PHE A 161 21.37 -0.62 7.97
C PHE A 161 20.38 -1.73 8.26
N HIS A 162 19.09 -1.44 8.02
CA HIS A 162 17.99 -2.37 8.26
C HIS A 162 16.98 -2.32 7.09
N ILE A 163 16.45 -3.48 6.72
CA ILE A 163 15.31 -3.60 5.81
C ILE A 163 14.11 -4.11 6.61
N ILE A 164 12.96 -3.47 6.41
CA ILE A 164 11.67 -3.89 6.96
C ILE A 164 10.78 -4.33 5.81
N PRO A 165 10.64 -5.62 5.53
CA PRO A 165 9.63 -6.12 4.61
C PRO A 165 8.22 -5.87 5.16
N SER A 166 7.32 -5.34 4.33
CA SER A 166 5.92 -5.12 4.73
C SER A 166 5.02 -6.35 4.55
N ASN A 167 5.61 -7.49 4.23
CA ASN A 167 4.94 -8.80 4.13
C ASN A 167 5.97 -9.93 4.11
N GLN A 168 5.52 -11.15 4.42
CA GLN A 168 6.38 -12.33 4.50
C GLN A 168 6.90 -12.75 3.11
N ASP A 169 6.08 -12.65 2.06
CA ASP A 169 6.47 -12.95 0.68
C ASP A 169 7.71 -12.15 0.25
N THR A 170 7.76 -10.85 0.58
CA THR A 170 8.93 -10.01 0.31
C THR A 170 10.16 -10.46 1.11
N LYS A 171 10.01 -10.81 2.39
CA LYS A 171 11.10 -11.35 3.19
C LYS A 171 11.64 -12.64 2.61
N ASP A 172 10.76 -13.58 2.25
CA ASP A 172 11.16 -14.88 1.72
C ASP A 172 11.91 -14.76 0.40
N LYS A 173 11.43 -13.88 -0.49
CA LYS A 173 12.10 -13.59 -1.77
C LYS A 173 13.45 -12.88 -1.62
N LEU A 174 13.71 -12.20 -0.50
CA LEU A 174 15.02 -11.61 -0.20
C LEU A 174 16.06 -12.67 0.23
N SER A 175 15.66 -13.89 0.54
CA SER A 175 16.58 -15.00 0.80
C SER A 175 17.57 -15.18 -0.35
N GLY A 176 18.86 -15.25 -0.03
CA GLY A 176 19.96 -15.32 -1.00
C GLY A 176 20.25 -14.02 -1.77
N TRP A 177 19.49 -12.95 -1.59
CA TRP A 177 19.77 -11.61 -2.13
C TRP A 177 20.48 -10.69 -1.13
N VAL A 178 20.26 -10.91 0.14
CA VAL A 178 20.96 -10.28 1.26
C VAL A 178 21.87 -11.30 1.93
N ARG A 179 22.64 -10.87 2.94
CA ARG A 179 23.43 -11.78 3.78
C ARG A 179 22.50 -12.62 4.66
N ASP A 180 22.88 -13.86 4.97
CA ASP A 180 22.03 -14.79 5.73
C ASP A 180 21.80 -14.30 7.17
N ASP A 181 22.86 -13.82 7.84
CA ASP A 181 22.81 -13.23 9.19
C ASP A 181 21.94 -11.97 9.26
N PHE A 182 21.85 -11.21 8.18
CA PHE A 182 20.95 -10.07 8.03
C PHE A 182 19.51 -10.52 7.81
N TRP A 183 19.29 -11.52 6.93
CA TRP A 183 17.95 -12.05 6.63
C TRP A 183 17.28 -12.63 7.86
N GLU A 184 18.00 -13.38 8.70
CA GLU A 184 17.49 -13.96 9.94
C GLU A 184 16.98 -12.90 10.94
N LYS A 185 17.68 -11.77 11.01
CA LYS A 185 17.33 -10.64 11.90
C LYS A 185 16.24 -9.73 11.37
N MET A 186 15.83 -9.88 10.10
CA MET A 186 14.80 -9.03 9.50
C MET A 186 13.45 -9.29 10.17
N ILE A 187 12.85 -8.22 10.68
CA ILE A 187 11.47 -8.25 11.17
C ILE A 187 10.51 -7.95 10.00
N VAL A 188 9.41 -8.68 9.95
CA VAL A 188 8.29 -8.36 9.04
C VAL A 188 7.33 -7.45 9.78
N ALA A 189 7.06 -6.29 9.18
CA ALA A 189 6.06 -5.36 9.66
C ALA A 189 4.97 -5.22 8.58
N HIS A 190 3.90 -5.98 8.72
CA HIS A 190 2.84 -6.04 7.73
C HIS A 190 2.19 -4.67 7.49
N THR A 191 1.73 -4.41 6.27
CA THR A 191 0.72 -3.37 6.06
C THR A 191 -0.46 -3.69 6.98
N ALA A 192 -1.01 -2.68 7.65
CA ALA A 192 -1.98 -2.89 8.71
C ALA A 192 -3.08 -1.82 8.65
N ILE A 193 -4.13 -2.02 9.41
CA ILE A 193 -5.28 -1.10 9.52
C ILE A 193 -5.36 -0.54 10.94
N ASP A 194 -5.97 0.63 11.08
CA ASP A 194 -6.35 1.18 12.38
C ASP A 194 -7.72 0.66 12.80
N PRO A 195 -7.82 -0.24 13.80
CA PRO A 195 -9.11 -0.74 14.26
C PRO A 195 -10.05 0.38 14.72
N THR A 196 -9.52 1.50 15.23
CA THR A 196 -10.36 2.61 15.70
C THR A 196 -11.01 3.37 14.55
N GLU A 197 -10.32 3.54 13.43
CA GLU A 197 -10.90 4.11 12.20
C GLU A 197 -11.99 3.17 11.62
N ILE A 198 -11.76 1.87 11.68
CA ILE A 198 -12.73 0.86 11.22
C ILE A 198 -14.00 0.89 12.09
N ASP A 199 -13.84 0.90 13.42
CA ASP A 199 -14.97 0.93 14.35
C ASP A 199 -15.74 2.26 14.22
N ALA A 200 -15.06 3.39 14.12
CA ALA A 200 -15.69 4.69 13.85
C ALA A 200 -16.50 4.69 12.54
N ALA A 201 -15.95 4.09 11.48
CA ALA A 201 -16.67 3.98 10.22
C ALA A 201 -17.91 3.08 10.31
N LEU A 202 -17.90 2.03 11.15
CA LEU A 202 -19.05 1.15 11.39
C LEU A 202 -20.13 1.80 12.27
N GLU A 203 -19.74 2.57 13.26
CA GLU A 203 -20.63 3.24 14.21
C GLU A 203 -21.23 4.54 13.65
N SER A 204 -20.61 5.12 12.61
CA SER A 204 -21.08 6.36 12.00
C SER A 204 -22.46 6.20 11.37
N GLU A 205 -23.25 7.28 11.40
CA GLU A 205 -24.52 7.33 10.67
C GLU A 205 -24.28 7.05 9.18
N PHE A 206 -24.96 6.03 8.67
CA PHE A 206 -24.81 5.60 7.29
C PHE A 206 -26.11 5.01 6.77
N VAL A 207 -26.71 5.67 5.79
CA VAL A 207 -27.86 5.16 5.08
C VAL A 207 -27.38 4.60 3.75
N ARG A 208 -27.34 3.26 3.67
CA ARG A 208 -26.78 2.52 2.52
C ARG A 208 -27.47 2.89 1.21
N SER A 209 -28.79 2.92 1.20
CA SER A 209 -29.60 3.25 0.02
C SER A 209 -29.36 4.68 -0.47
N GLU A 210 -29.29 5.66 0.44
CA GLU A 210 -29.03 7.06 0.08
C GLU A 210 -27.62 7.24 -0.50
N THR A 211 -26.62 6.58 0.10
CA THR A 211 -25.24 6.65 -0.40
C THR A 211 -25.16 6.02 -1.79
N ARG A 212 -25.80 4.87 -2.00
CA ARG A 212 -25.89 4.23 -3.31
C ARG A 212 -26.51 5.16 -4.35
N MET A 213 -27.71 5.69 -4.09
CA MET A 213 -28.41 6.62 -5.00
C MET A 213 -27.58 7.87 -5.31
N ARG A 214 -26.91 8.46 -4.31
CA ARG A 214 -26.04 9.65 -4.49
C ARG A 214 -24.94 9.42 -5.51
N HIS A 215 -24.44 8.20 -5.64
CA HIS A 215 -23.39 7.82 -6.57
C HIS A 215 -23.90 7.08 -7.81
N GLY A 216 -25.20 7.17 -8.11
CA GLY A 216 -25.81 6.54 -9.29
C GLY A 216 -25.87 5.02 -9.22
N ILE A 217 -25.81 4.44 -8.02
CA ILE A 217 -25.89 3.01 -7.78
C ILE A 217 -27.34 2.67 -7.39
N ASP A 218 -27.94 1.70 -8.05
CA ASP A 218 -29.26 1.24 -7.70
C ASP A 218 -29.25 0.63 -6.28
N PRO A 219 -30.12 1.10 -5.35
CA PRO A 219 -30.13 0.65 -3.97
C PRO A 219 -30.49 -0.82 -3.79
N ASP A 220 -31.22 -1.41 -4.73
CA ASP A 220 -31.72 -2.79 -4.64
C ASP A 220 -30.73 -3.83 -5.22
N ASN A 221 -29.71 -3.38 -5.97
CA ASN A 221 -28.73 -4.26 -6.56
C ASN A 221 -27.76 -4.87 -5.52
N PHE A 222 -27.30 -6.08 -5.84
CA PHE A 222 -26.17 -6.70 -5.16
C PHE A 222 -24.85 -6.06 -5.63
N ILE A 223 -24.12 -5.40 -4.74
CA ILE A 223 -22.98 -4.55 -5.10
C ILE A 223 -21.64 -5.26 -4.93
N VAL A 224 -20.88 -5.31 -6.02
CA VAL A 224 -19.48 -5.78 -6.06
C VAL A 224 -18.55 -4.58 -6.13
N LEU A 225 -17.78 -4.33 -5.07
CA LEU A 225 -16.89 -3.17 -4.95
C LEU A 225 -15.43 -3.56 -5.19
N CYS A 226 -14.72 -2.73 -5.96
CA CYS A 226 -13.26 -2.69 -6.02
C CYS A 226 -12.76 -1.31 -5.64
N VAL A 227 -11.67 -1.21 -4.87
CA VAL A 227 -11.08 0.07 -4.45
C VAL A 227 -9.59 0.12 -4.80
N GLY A 228 -9.20 1.15 -5.53
CA GLY A 228 -7.82 1.40 -5.94
C GLY A 228 -7.70 2.06 -7.31
N GLN A 229 -6.47 2.35 -7.73
CA GLN A 229 -6.22 2.92 -9.06
C GLN A 229 -6.82 2.01 -10.15
N PHE A 230 -7.50 2.61 -11.14
CA PHE A 230 -8.08 1.89 -12.28
C PHE A 230 -6.99 1.59 -13.32
N ILE A 231 -6.13 0.60 -13.05
CA ILE A 231 -4.97 0.24 -13.87
C ILE A 231 -4.85 -1.27 -14.09
N ASP A 232 -4.11 -1.69 -15.12
CA ASP A 232 -3.95 -3.12 -15.50
C ASP A 232 -3.42 -3.98 -14.35
N ARG A 233 -2.47 -3.48 -13.58
CA ARG A 233 -1.90 -4.19 -12.43
C ARG A 233 -2.97 -4.59 -11.39
N LYS A 234 -4.03 -3.79 -11.24
CA LYS A 234 -5.17 -4.05 -10.34
C LYS A 234 -6.22 -4.98 -10.93
N GLY A 235 -6.04 -5.42 -12.20
CA GLY A 235 -6.93 -6.36 -12.86
C GLY A 235 -8.24 -5.72 -13.35
N ARG A 236 -8.21 -4.45 -13.76
CA ARG A 236 -9.41 -3.72 -14.19
C ARG A 236 -10.17 -4.43 -15.31
N TRP A 237 -9.47 -5.03 -16.26
CA TRP A 237 -10.14 -5.73 -17.35
C TRP A 237 -10.70 -7.09 -16.91
N VAL A 238 -10.02 -7.79 -15.98
CA VAL A 238 -10.55 -9.02 -15.34
C VAL A 238 -11.85 -8.71 -14.58
N PHE A 239 -11.90 -7.57 -13.90
CA PHE A 239 -13.10 -7.11 -13.21
C PHE A 239 -14.25 -6.84 -14.20
N LEU A 240 -13.99 -6.18 -15.33
CA LEU A 240 -15.01 -5.90 -16.35
C LEU A 240 -15.43 -7.16 -17.10
N ASP A 241 -14.49 -8.08 -17.42
CA ASP A 241 -14.81 -9.38 -18.01
C ASP A 241 -15.73 -10.20 -17.09
N ALA A 242 -15.44 -10.22 -15.79
CA ALA A 242 -16.29 -10.87 -14.80
C ALA A 242 -17.65 -10.17 -14.65
N ALA A 243 -17.67 -8.83 -14.67
CA ALA A 243 -18.90 -8.06 -14.61
C ALA A 243 -19.86 -8.42 -15.74
N LYS A 244 -19.34 -8.49 -16.98
CA LYS A 244 -20.14 -8.91 -18.13
C LYS A 244 -20.72 -10.30 -17.94
N GLN A 245 -19.92 -11.28 -17.53
CA GLN A 245 -20.36 -12.66 -17.30
C GLN A 245 -21.41 -12.77 -16.20
N VAL A 246 -21.30 -11.96 -15.15
CA VAL A 246 -22.25 -11.95 -14.03
C VAL A 246 -23.56 -11.30 -14.45
N ILE A 247 -23.53 -10.13 -15.09
CA ILE A 247 -24.72 -9.38 -15.50
C ILE A 247 -25.54 -10.15 -16.56
N ASP A 248 -24.88 -10.86 -17.46
CA ASP A 248 -25.52 -11.74 -18.44
C ASP A 248 -26.32 -12.89 -17.76
N LYS A 249 -25.91 -13.32 -16.56
CA LYS A 249 -26.57 -14.40 -15.78
C LYS A 249 -27.53 -13.87 -14.70
N ASP A 250 -27.28 -12.67 -14.18
CA ASP A 250 -27.99 -12.06 -13.05
C ASP A 250 -27.92 -10.53 -13.14
N PRO A 251 -28.93 -9.87 -13.72
CA PRO A 251 -28.92 -8.43 -13.94
C PRO A 251 -29.06 -7.59 -12.65
N ASP A 252 -29.44 -8.23 -11.51
CA ASP A 252 -29.57 -7.55 -10.22
C ASP A 252 -28.22 -7.41 -9.49
N VAL A 253 -27.11 -7.47 -10.24
CA VAL A 253 -25.76 -7.22 -9.73
C VAL A 253 -25.19 -5.96 -10.37
N ALA A 254 -24.63 -5.08 -9.56
CA ALA A 254 -23.90 -3.92 -10.06
C ALA A 254 -22.46 -3.90 -9.55
N PHE A 255 -21.60 -3.33 -10.36
CA PHE A 255 -20.16 -3.26 -10.14
C PHE A 255 -19.75 -1.83 -9.88
N VAL A 256 -18.98 -1.61 -8.83
CA VAL A 256 -18.49 -0.29 -8.43
C VAL A 256 -16.97 -0.33 -8.31
N TRP A 257 -16.29 0.61 -8.98
CA TRP A 257 -14.86 0.80 -8.81
C TRP A 257 -14.59 2.19 -8.24
N LEU A 258 -14.12 2.27 -7.00
CA LEU A 258 -13.69 3.51 -6.36
C LEU A 258 -12.23 3.77 -6.70
N THR A 259 -11.93 4.89 -7.35
CA THR A 259 -10.58 5.21 -7.86
C THR A 259 -10.17 6.66 -7.56
N PRO A 260 -8.88 6.94 -7.27
CA PRO A 260 -8.39 8.31 -7.11
C PRO A 260 -8.28 9.09 -8.43
N LYS A 261 -8.38 8.41 -9.58
CA LYS A 261 -8.31 9.03 -10.90
C LYS A 261 -9.27 8.33 -11.84
N LEU A 262 -10.13 9.08 -12.52
CA LEU A 262 -11.03 8.54 -13.52
C LEU A 262 -10.26 8.02 -14.75
N PRO A 263 -10.82 7.03 -15.47
CA PRO A 263 -10.30 6.56 -16.74
C PRO A 263 -10.12 7.70 -17.74
N ASP A 264 -9.11 7.61 -18.57
CA ASP A 264 -8.92 8.53 -19.69
C ASP A 264 -9.88 8.23 -20.85
N GLU A 265 -9.80 9.01 -21.92
CA GLU A 265 -10.71 8.90 -23.07
C GLU A 265 -10.60 7.54 -23.77
N ALA A 266 -9.40 7.01 -23.95
CA ALA A 266 -9.17 5.70 -24.56
C ALA A 266 -9.66 4.54 -23.68
N GLU A 267 -9.44 4.65 -22.36
CA GLU A 267 -9.94 3.70 -21.38
C GLU A 267 -11.48 3.73 -21.33
N ASN A 268 -12.10 4.92 -21.34
CA ASN A 268 -13.55 5.05 -21.38
C ASN A 268 -14.16 4.43 -22.68
N ALA A 269 -13.55 4.67 -23.83
CA ALA A 269 -14.00 4.05 -25.07
C ALA A 269 -14.05 2.52 -24.96
N ARG A 270 -13.00 1.92 -24.40
CA ARG A 270 -12.95 0.47 -24.16
C ARG A 270 -13.98 -0.01 -23.12
N ILE A 271 -14.22 0.77 -22.05
CA ILE A 271 -15.24 0.43 -21.04
C ILE A 271 -16.63 0.38 -21.68
N VAL A 272 -16.95 1.31 -22.58
CA VAL A 272 -18.24 1.36 -23.30
C VAL A 272 -18.45 0.09 -24.16
N GLU A 273 -17.40 -0.49 -24.72
CA GLU A 273 -17.49 -1.74 -25.52
C GLU A 273 -18.00 -2.94 -24.70
N TYR A 274 -17.84 -2.92 -23.36
CA TYR A 274 -18.39 -3.98 -22.49
C TYR A 274 -19.92 -3.96 -22.42
N GLY A 275 -20.56 -2.83 -22.71
CA GLY A 275 -22.02 -2.71 -22.73
C GLY A 275 -22.68 -2.87 -21.37
N LEU A 276 -21.98 -2.55 -20.27
CA LEU A 276 -22.48 -2.75 -18.88
C LEU A 276 -23.50 -1.72 -18.43
N GLY A 277 -23.60 -0.57 -19.14
CA GLY A 277 -24.59 0.47 -18.84
C GLY A 277 -24.56 0.92 -17.36
N ASN A 278 -25.73 0.96 -16.75
CA ASN A 278 -25.89 1.39 -15.34
C ASN A 278 -25.42 0.35 -14.32
N SER A 279 -25.08 -0.86 -14.75
CA SER A 279 -24.54 -1.90 -13.85
C SER A 279 -23.06 -1.72 -13.55
N LEU A 280 -22.37 -0.72 -14.13
CA LEU A 280 -21.00 -0.35 -13.83
C LEU A 280 -20.90 1.12 -13.42
N ASN A 281 -20.38 1.38 -12.23
CA ASN A 281 -20.14 2.73 -11.71
C ASN A 281 -18.66 2.90 -11.37
N ILE A 282 -17.97 3.83 -12.05
CA ILE A 282 -16.60 4.22 -11.70
C ILE A 282 -16.69 5.54 -10.93
N VAL A 283 -16.38 5.47 -9.63
CA VAL A 283 -16.56 6.56 -8.67
C VAL A 283 -15.19 7.17 -8.35
N LEU A 284 -15.08 8.50 -8.46
CA LEU A 284 -13.90 9.21 -8.02
C LEU A 284 -13.84 9.27 -6.49
N SER A 285 -12.74 8.88 -5.86
CA SER A 285 -12.63 8.87 -4.40
C SER A 285 -12.88 10.23 -3.76
N ASP A 286 -12.43 11.32 -4.38
CA ASP A 286 -12.70 12.67 -3.88
C ASP A 286 -14.19 13.07 -3.88
N SER A 287 -15.05 12.36 -4.64
CA SER A 287 -16.49 12.59 -4.63
C SER A 287 -17.21 11.96 -3.45
N VAL A 288 -16.60 10.99 -2.77
CA VAL A 288 -17.18 10.38 -1.57
C VAL A 288 -16.81 11.14 -0.30
N GLY A 289 -15.76 11.96 -0.36
CA GLY A 289 -15.25 12.80 0.71
C GLY A 289 -13.74 12.91 0.67
N LYS A 290 -13.18 13.82 1.47
CA LYS A 290 -11.72 14.05 1.53
C LYS A 290 -11.05 13.31 2.69
N ALA A 291 -11.80 12.97 3.72
CA ALA A 291 -11.27 12.26 4.87
C ALA A 291 -11.19 10.76 4.59
N ARG A 292 -10.22 10.10 5.24
CA ARG A 292 -10.08 8.64 5.17
C ARG A 292 -11.36 7.93 5.63
N GLU A 293 -12.02 8.46 6.66
CA GLU A 293 -13.28 7.95 7.18
C GLU A 293 -14.40 7.93 6.12
N ASP A 294 -14.45 8.93 5.23
CA ASP A 294 -15.44 8.97 4.15
C ASP A 294 -15.26 7.79 3.18
N VAL A 295 -14.00 7.47 2.86
CA VAL A 295 -13.67 6.30 2.02
C VAL A 295 -14.04 5.01 2.74
N LEU A 296 -13.71 4.85 4.02
CA LEU A 296 -14.06 3.66 4.80
C LEU A 296 -15.59 3.49 4.93
N ARG A 297 -16.33 4.57 5.12
CA ARG A 297 -17.80 4.55 5.10
C ARG A 297 -18.35 4.11 3.75
N PHE A 298 -17.73 4.54 2.65
CA PHE A 298 -18.16 4.15 1.31
C PHE A 298 -18.02 2.65 1.05
N PHE A 299 -17.06 1.94 1.65
CA PHE A 299 -17.00 0.48 1.53
C PHE A 299 -18.31 -0.20 1.94
N ARG A 300 -19.08 0.39 2.86
CA ARG A 300 -20.36 -0.16 3.38
C ARG A 300 -21.49 -0.23 2.32
N VAL A 301 -21.30 0.36 1.13
CA VAL A 301 -22.26 0.17 0.02
C VAL A 301 -22.18 -1.25 -0.55
N ALA A 302 -21.08 -1.98 -0.32
CA ALA A 302 -20.80 -3.26 -0.94
C ALA A 302 -21.49 -4.44 -0.24
N ASP A 303 -21.82 -5.45 -1.03
CA ASP A 303 -22.20 -6.79 -0.57
C ASP A 303 -21.01 -7.75 -0.64
N VAL A 304 -20.09 -7.51 -1.59
CA VAL A 304 -18.83 -8.25 -1.79
C VAL A 304 -17.74 -7.26 -2.21
N PHE A 305 -16.55 -7.43 -1.68
CA PHE A 305 -15.35 -6.73 -2.14
C PHE A 305 -14.52 -7.63 -3.06
N THR A 306 -13.96 -7.07 -4.13
CA THR A 306 -13.05 -7.82 -5.02
C THR A 306 -11.79 -7.03 -5.30
N LEU A 307 -10.65 -7.73 -5.40
CA LEU A 307 -9.40 -7.15 -5.84
C LEU A 307 -8.66 -8.15 -6.73
N PRO A 308 -8.96 -8.20 -8.06
CA PRO A 308 -8.43 -9.19 -8.98
C PRO A 308 -7.04 -8.83 -9.52
N SER A 309 -6.15 -8.40 -8.65
CA SER A 309 -4.83 -7.87 -8.99
C SER A 309 -3.86 -8.93 -9.54
N TYR A 310 -2.96 -8.49 -10.42
CA TYR A 310 -1.83 -9.28 -10.91
C TYR A 310 -0.59 -9.16 -10.02
N VAL A 311 -0.41 -8.01 -9.37
CA VAL A 311 0.75 -7.72 -8.52
C VAL A 311 0.31 -6.86 -7.34
N GLU A 312 0.57 -7.33 -6.12
CA GLU A 312 0.35 -6.60 -4.89
C GLU A 312 1.47 -6.87 -3.88
N GLY A 313 1.67 -5.90 -2.97
CA GLY A 313 2.21 -6.22 -1.66
C GLY A 313 1.11 -6.83 -0.80
N LEU A 314 0.91 -6.29 0.38
CA LEU A 314 -0.29 -6.57 1.19
C LEU A 314 -1.25 -5.39 1.01
N PRO A 315 -2.35 -5.54 0.21
CA PRO A 315 -3.19 -4.41 -0.18
C PRO A 315 -4.08 -3.94 0.97
N ILE A 316 -3.93 -2.67 1.37
CA ILE A 316 -4.68 -2.11 2.50
C ILE A 316 -6.19 -2.13 2.26
N ALA A 317 -6.64 -1.85 1.03
CA ALA A 317 -8.07 -1.86 0.70
C ALA A 317 -8.73 -3.23 0.92
N LEU A 318 -7.96 -4.33 0.75
CA LEU A 318 -8.43 -5.67 1.07
C LEU A 318 -8.58 -5.85 2.58
N LEU A 319 -7.58 -5.41 3.36
CA LEU A 319 -7.64 -5.49 4.82
C LEU A 319 -8.78 -4.64 5.38
N GLU A 320 -9.01 -3.45 4.82
CA GLU A 320 -10.11 -2.55 5.17
C GLU A 320 -11.48 -3.19 4.88
N ALA A 321 -11.66 -3.77 3.70
CA ALA A 321 -12.90 -4.46 3.35
C ALA A 321 -13.19 -5.61 4.31
N MET A 322 -12.18 -6.45 4.58
CA MET A 322 -12.32 -7.57 5.52
C MET A 322 -12.62 -7.07 6.95
N ALA A 323 -11.92 -6.02 7.41
CA ALA A 323 -12.14 -5.43 8.74
C ALA A 323 -13.53 -4.79 8.86
N LEU A 324 -14.08 -4.25 7.79
CA LEU A 324 -15.46 -3.73 7.71
C LEU A 324 -16.53 -4.84 7.57
N ASN A 325 -16.14 -6.10 7.77
CA ASN A 325 -17.01 -7.28 7.68
C ASN A 325 -17.62 -7.48 6.28
N ILE A 326 -16.88 -7.16 5.22
CA ILE A 326 -17.28 -7.37 3.84
C ILE A 326 -16.56 -8.62 3.32
N PRO A 327 -17.29 -9.65 2.83
CA PRO A 327 -16.69 -10.85 2.28
C PRO A 327 -15.87 -10.49 1.05
N SER A 328 -14.65 -11.01 0.98
CA SER A 328 -13.65 -10.55 0.02
C SER A 328 -13.19 -11.67 -0.91
N ILE A 329 -13.07 -11.34 -2.20
CA ILE A 329 -12.51 -12.21 -3.24
C ILE A 329 -11.22 -11.53 -3.75
N SER A 330 -10.11 -12.25 -3.81
CA SER A 330 -8.87 -11.72 -4.39
C SER A 330 -8.05 -12.81 -5.06
N THR A 331 -6.84 -12.49 -5.48
CA THR A 331 -5.99 -13.41 -6.26
C THR A 331 -4.90 -14.05 -5.41
N ARG A 332 -4.45 -15.26 -5.82
CA ARG A 332 -3.32 -15.98 -5.18
C ARG A 332 -1.97 -15.41 -5.63
N VAL A 333 -1.75 -14.12 -5.45
CA VAL A 333 -0.51 -13.47 -5.86
C VAL A 333 0.18 -12.80 -4.68
N TYR A 334 1.51 -12.92 -4.66
CA TYR A 334 2.39 -12.27 -3.69
C TYR A 334 1.87 -12.42 -2.24
N ALA A 335 1.67 -11.32 -1.52
CA ALA A 335 1.28 -11.34 -0.11
C ALA A 335 -0.26 -11.44 0.15
N ILE A 336 -1.09 -11.48 -0.88
CA ILE A 336 -2.55 -11.63 -0.68
C ILE A 336 -2.91 -12.90 0.11
N PRO A 337 -2.24 -14.08 -0.10
CA PRO A 337 -2.48 -15.27 0.72
C PRO A 337 -2.11 -15.14 2.20
N GLU A 338 -1.40 -14.06 2.59
CA GLU A 338 -1.16 -13.75 4.00
C GLU A 338 -2.42 -13.16 4.68
N ALA A 339 -3.26 -12.45 3.91
CA ALA A 339 -4.52 -11.87 4.39
C ALA A 339 -5.71 -12.82 4.24
N ILE A 340 -5.77 -13.60 3.16
CA ILE A 340 -6.90 -14.50 2.88
C ILE A 340 -6.46 -15.97 2.99
N LYS A 341 -7.11 -16.71 3.91
CA LYS A 341 -7.16 -18.16 3.90
C LYS A 341 -8.35 -18.59 3.08
N ASP A 342 -8.07 -19.27 1.96
CA ASP A 342 -9.08 -19.62 0.97
C ASP A 342 -10.24 -20.42 1.56
N MET A 343 -11.47 -20.00 1.26
CA MET A 343 -12.73 -20.57 1.75
C MET A 343 -12.92 -20.53 3.30
N GLU A 344 -11.96 -19.91 4.03
CA GLU A 344 -12.07 -19.71 5.48
C GLU A 344 -12.33 -18.24 5.84
N THR A 345 -11.50 -17.32 5.30
CA THR A 345 -11.58 -15.87 5.58
C THR A 345 -11.87 -15.01 4.36
N GLY A 346 -12.02 -15.63 3.19
CA GLY A 346 -12.33 -15.04 1.89
C GLY A 346 -12.16 -16.08 0.80
N ILE A 347 -12.21 -15.66 -0.46
CA ILE A 347 -12.01 -16.52 -1.62
C ILE A 347 -10.76 -16.09 -2.39
N LEU A 348 -9.93 -17.05 -2.78
CA LEU A 348 -8.75 -16.82 -3.62
C LEU A 348 -8.93 -17.47 -5.00
N ILE A 349 -8.83 -16.65 -6.04
CA ILE A 349 -8.82 -17.06 -7.45
C ILE A 349 -7.41 -16.93 -8.05
N ASN A 350 -7.19 -17.43 -9.26
CA ASN A 350 -5.95 -17.18 -10.00
C ASN A 350 -5.95 -15.78 -10.62
N ALA A 351 -4.76 -15.20 -10.81
CA ALA A 351 -4.65 -13.93 -11.52
C ALA A 351 -5.09 -14.08 -12.98
N GLY A 352 -5.91 -13.15 -13.46
CA GLY A 352 -6.47 -13.19 -14.82
C GLY A 352 -7.70 -14.08 -14.99
N ASP A 353 -8.16 -14.74 -13.94
CA ASP A 353 -9.30 -15.66 -13.94
C ASP A 353 -10.62 -14.89 -13.76
N SER A 354 -11.16 -14.35 -14.84
CA SER A 354 -12.44 -13.63 -14.81
C SER A 354 -13.64 -14.56 -14.62
N GLU A 355 -13.57 -15.80 -15.07
CA GLU A 355 -14.62 -16.81 -14.88
C GLU A 355 -14.71 -17.22 -13.40
N GLY A 356 -13.57 -17.55 -12.78
CA GLY A 356 -13.50 -17.84 -11.35
C GLY A 356 -13.95 -16.68 -10.47
N LEU A 357 -13.69 -15.41 -10.90
CA LEU A 357 -14.21 -14.23 -10.23
C LEU A 357 -15.74 -14.15 -10.34
N ALA A 358 -16.29 -14.32 -11.55
CA ALA A 358 -17.74 -14.28 -11.80
C ALA A 358 -18.48 -15.36 -11.00
N ASP A 359 -17.98 -16.60 -11.04
CA ASP A 359 -18.57 -17.72 -10.30
C ASP A 359 -18.51 -17.51 -8.77
N SER A 360 -17.40 -16.96 -8.26
CA SER A 360 -17.26 -16.62 -6.84
C SER A 360 -18.26 -15.55 -6.41
N ILE A 361 -18.48 -14.51 -7.22
CA ILE A 361 -19.46 -13.45 -6.96
C ILE A 361 -20.88 -14.04 -6.92
N LEU A 362 -21.27 -14.81 -7.95
CA LEU A 362 -22.58 -15.44 -8.02
C LEU A 362 -22.80 -16.43 -6.86
N ARG A 363 -21.77 -17.17 -6.47
CA ARG A 363 -21.83 -18.05 -5.29
C ARG A 363 -22.11 -17.28 -4.02
N LEU A 364 -21.38 -16.18 -3.76
CA LEU A 364 -21.61 -15.35 -2.56
C LEU A 364 -22.98 -14.65 -2.59
N LYS A 365 -23.53 -14.31 -3.76
CA LYS A 365 -24.88 -13.77 -3.87
C LYS A 365 -25.93 -14.82 -3.49
N ARG A 366 -25.79 -16.06 -3.99
CA ARG A 366 -26.77 -17.16 -3.81
C ARG A 366 -26.66 -17.85 -2.45
N ASP A 367 -25.53 -17.75 -1.77
CA ASP A 367 -25.27 -18.39 -0.47
C ASP A 367 -24.98 -17.34 0.61
N PRO A 368 -26.03 -16.79 1.26
CA PRO A 368 -25.88 -15.80 2.33
C PRO A 368 -25.12 -16.34 3.55
N GLU A 369 -25.27 -17.64 3.88
CA GLU A 369 -24.61 -18.26 5.03
C GLU A 369 -23.07 -18.28 4.82
N LEU A 370 -22.63 -18.71 3.64
CA LEU A 370 -21.21 -18.67 3.26
C LEU A 370 -20.69 -17.22 3.26
N ARG A 371 -21.45 -16.31 2.67
CA ARG A 371 -21.11 -14.89 2.59
C ARG A 371 -20.85 -14.29 3.98
N GLU A 372 -21.77 -14.48 4.91
CA GLU A 372 -21.64 -14.02 6.29
C GLU A 372 -20.53 -14.72 7.05
N LYS A 373 -20.36 -16.05 6.86
CA LYS A 373 -19.29 -16.80 7.48
C LYS A 373 -17.93 -16.25 7.10
N LEU A 374 -17.69 -16.04 5.77
CA LEU A 374 -16.42 -15.51 5.28
C LEU A 374 -16.17 -14.08 5.76
N ALA A 375 -17.21 -13.24 5.80
CA ALA A 375 -17.11 -11.88 6.33
C ALA A 375 -16.68 -11.86 7.79
N ARG A 376 -17.38 -12.59 8.67
CA ARG A 376 -17.04 -12.67 10.11
C ARG A 376 -15.65 -13.21 10.35
N ASN A 377 -15.29 -14.30 9.68
CA ASN A 377 -13.96 -14.91 9.84
C ASN A 377 -12.86 -13.99 9.31
N GLY A 378 -13.09 -13.32 8.15
CA GLY A 378 -12.17 -12.36 7.57
C GLY A 378 -11.93 -11.18 8.51
N ARG A 379 -12.98 -10.57 9.06
CA ARG A 379 -12.86 -9.49 10.04
C ARG A 379 -12.04 -9.92 11.26
N LYS A 380 -12.39 -11.06 11.87
CA LYS A 380 -11.67 -11.58 13.03
C LYS A 380 -10.18 -11.74 12.72
N PHE A 381 -9.87 -12.41 11.61
CA PHE A 381 -8.50 -12.68 11.20
C PHE A 381 -7.68 -11.41 10.98
N VAL A 382 -8.25 -10.40 10.31
CA VAL A 382 -7.55 -9.14 10.03
C VAL A 382 -7.31 -8.35 11.31
N LEU A 383 -8.30 -8.21 12.18
CA LEU A 383 -8.15 -7.48 13.45
C LEU A 383 -7.13 -8.14 14.39
N GLU A 384 -7.00 -9.47 14.37
CA GLU A 384 -6.02 -10.20 15.20
C GLU A 384 -4.59 -10.11 14.66
N ASN A 385 -4.40 -9.99 13.32
CA ASN A 385 -3.08 -10.13 12.70
C ASN A 385 -2.53 -8.85 12.08
N PHE A 386 -3.37 -7.85 11.77
CA PHE A 386 -2.99 -6.66 11.02
C PHE A 386 -3.40 -5.35 11.73
N ASP A 387 -3.33 -5.31 13.06
CA ASP A 387 -3.51 -4.09 13.86
C ASP A 387 -2.28 -3.18 13.72
N GLU A 388 -2.46 -1.94 13.24
CA GLU A 388 -1.37 -0.99 13.02
C GLU A 388 -0.59 -0.65 14.29
N ARG A 389 -1.23 -0.66 15.47
CA ARG A 389 -0.58 -0.37 16.76
C ARG A 389 0.47 -1.42 17.10
N VAL A 390 0.14 -2.70 16.86
CA VAL A 390 1.07 -3.83 17.06
C VAL A 390 2.21 -3.79 16.05
N VAL A 391 1.89 -3.50 14.79
CA VAL A 391 2.88 -3.43 13.71
C VAL A 391 3.83 -2.26 13.91
N ALA A 392 3.31 -1.06 14.19
CA ALA A 392 4.14 0.12 14.46
C ALA A 392 5.02 -0.08 15.69
N GLY A 393 4.50 -0.73 16.74
CA GLY A 393 5.27 -1.09 17.94
C GLY A 393 6.50 -1.94 17.61
N LYS A 394 6.36 -2.96 16.75
CA LYS A 394 7.50 -3.80 16.31
C LYS A 394 8.59 -2.97 15.59
N VAL A 395 8.17 -2.02 14.76
CA VAL A 395 9.10 -1.13 14.04
C VAL A 395 9.82 -0.19 15.01
N ILE A 396 9.08 0.45 15.93
CA ILE A 396 9.65 1.35 16.94
C ILE A 396 10.63 0.60 17.86
N ASP A 397 10.32 -0.61 18.25
CA ASP A 397 11.24 -1.44 19.05
C ASP A 397 12.52 -1.78 18.25
N SER A 398 12.42 -1.96 16.95
CA SER A 398 13.59 -2.14 16.09
C SER A 398 14.45 -0.86 16.01
N TYR A 399 13.83 0.32 15.97
CA TYR A 399 14.55 1.60 16.06
C TYR A 399 15.31 1.72 17.38
N LYS A 400 14.66 1.44 18.51
CA LYS A 400 15.27 1.48 19.85
C LYS A 400 16.45 0.54 19.97
N ARG A 401 16.30 -0.73 19.52
CA ARG A 401 17.40 -1.71 19.52
C ARG A 401 18.59 -1.26 18.67
N SER A 402 18.35 -0.66 17.51
CA SER A 402 19.42 -0.14 16.65
C SER A 402 20.23 0.94 17.33
N LEU A 403 19.57 1.87 18.06
CA LEU A 403 20.25 2.93 18.83
C LEU A 403 21.04 2.38 20.02
N GLU A 404 20.60 1.29 20.63
CA GLU A 404 21.29 0.63 21.74
C GLU A 404 22.46 -0.25 21.28
N GLY A 405 22.67 -0.40 19.99
CA GLY A 405 23.72 -1.23 19.40
C GLY A 405 23.50 -2.74 19.58
N LYS A 406 22.24 -3.16 19.73
CA LYS A 406 21.81 -4.56 19.93
C LYS A 406 21.22 -5.17 18.66
#